data_9864adc2ca8e2c9d097fab475a86a3ca
#
_entry.id   9864adc2ca8e2c9d097fab475a86a3ca
#
_cell.length_a   1.000
_cell.length_b   1.000
_cell.length_c   1.000
_cell.angle_alpha   90.00
_cell.angle_beta   90.00
_cell.angle_gamma   90.00
#
_symmetry.space_group_name_H-M   'P 1'
#
loop_
_entity.id
_entity.type
_entity.pdbx_description
1 polymer ?
#
loop_
_entity_poly.entity_id
_entity_poly.type
_entity_poly.pdbx_seq_one_letter_code
_entity_poly.pdbx_strand_id
1 'polypeptide(L)'
;MPPVTLADDLAYAVSFPTPPRRVVSLVPSITEALATTCPERLVGATDWCTHPSDLVVQRVRGTKNPDLAAIRALEPDLVVANKEENRELDVGRLRADGIPVWVTDIETVPGALDSLERLFTEVLQLGTPGWLESARAEWGGPVPEPSIDVAVAIWRDPWMAVGRDTFTGDVVARLGWRNVLAGSSERYPHVELADLDRDGVVVLLPDEPYVFGPDDGPEAFTRARTALVSGRLLTWYGPSLVGARAALSAAVTG
;
A
#
# COMPACT_ATOMS: atom_id res chain seq x y z
N MET A 1 -28.03 -10.48 -16.41
CA MET A 1 -26.82 -10.50 -17.22
C MET A 1 -26.07 -11.78 -16.93
N PRO A 2 -25.29 -12.35 -17.85
CA PRO A 2 -24.42 -13.47 -17.50
C PRO A 2 -23.36 -13.02 -16.45
N PRO A 3 -22.85 -13.93 -15.60
CA PRO A 3 -21.79 -13.61 -14.67
C PRO A 3 -20.54 -13.13 -15.43
N VAL A 4 -19.87 -12.12 -14.89
CA VAL A 4 -18.60 -11.64 -15.41
C VAL A 4 -17.48 -12.39 -14.68
N THR A 5 -16.55 -12.97 -15.42
CA THR A 5 -15.37 -13.62 -14.86
C THR A 5 -14.13 -12.83 -15.28
N LEU A 6 -13.35 -12.37 -14.32
CA LEU A 6 -12.12 -11.59 -14.51
C LEU A 6 -10.97 -12.27 -13.79
N ALA A 7 -9.76 -12.14 -14.32
CA ALA A 7 -8.56 -12.58 -13.63
C ALA A 7 -8.06 -11.48 -12.69
N ASP A 8 -7.80 -11.80 -11.42
CA ASP A 8 -7.11 -10.88 -10.49
C ASP A 8 -5.61 -10.72 -10.86
N ASP A 9 -4.86 -9.95 -10.10
CA ASP A 9 -3.45 -9.69 -10.43
C ASP A 9 -2.56 -10.93 -10.26
N LEU A 10 -3.07 -11.99 -9.61
CA LEU A 10 -2.41 -13.30 -9.54
C LEU A 10 -2.93 -14.28 -10.61
N ALA A 11 -3.62 -13.79 -11.64
CA ALA A 11 -4.25 -14.60 -12.69
C ALA A 11 -5.31 -15.61 -12.18
N TYR A 12 -5.85 -15.42 -10.97
CA TYR A 12 -6.94 -16.23 -10.47
C TYR A 12 -8.27 -15.73 -11.01
N ALA A 13 -9.08 -16.63 -11.60
CA ALA A 13 -10.39 -16.31 -12.16
C ALA A 13 -11.43 -16.07 -11.04
N VAL A 14 -11.93 -14.85 -10.93
CA VAL A 14 -12.97 -14.46 -9.97
C VAL A 14 -14.24 -14.16 -10.74
N SER A 15 -15.35 -14.80 -10.31
CA SER A 15 -16.66 -14.65 -10.98
C SER A 15 -17.61 -13.80 -10.15
N PHE A 16 -18.26 -12.84 -10.81
CA PHE A 16 -19.22 -11.92 -10.22
C PHE A 16 -20.57 -12.07 -10.92
N PRO A 17 -21.62 -12.57 -10.23
CA PRO A 17 -22.96 -12.62 -10.79
C PRO A 17 -23.54 -11.23 -11.12
N THR A 18 -23.18 -10.26 -10.30
CA THR A 18 -23.52 -8.83 -10.43
C THR A 18 -22.34 -7.98 -9.95
N PRO A 19 -22.28 -6.70 -10.32
CA PRO A 19 -21.25 -5.80 -9.76
C PRO A 19 -21.31 -5.77 -8.23
N PRO A 20 -20.17 -5.96 -7.53
CA PRO A 20 -20.14 -6.04 -6.07
C PRO A 20 -20.69 -4.78 -5.39
N ARG A 21 -21.48 -4.98 -4.33
CA ARG A 21 -22.11 -3.93 -3.52
C ARG A 21 -21.80 -4.05 -2.03
N ARG A 22 -21.26 -5.19 -1.60
CA ARG A 22 -20.88 -5.46 -0.20
C ARG A 22 -19.42 -5.88 -0.16
N VAL A 23 -18.56 -4.87 -0.03
CA VAL A 23 -17.09 -5.05 -0.13
C VAL A 23 -16.50 -5.09 1.27
N VAL A 24 -15.68 -6.10 1.56
CA VAL A 24 -14.76 -6.10 2.70
C VAL A 24 -13.35 -5.87 2.18
N SER A 25 -12.65 -4.90 2.73
CA SER A 25 -11.26 -4.61 2.37
C SER A 25 -10.31 -5.06 3.48
N LEU A 26 -9.31 -5.85 3.10
CA LEU A 26 -8.26 -6.31 4.02
C LEU A 26 -6.96 -5.48 3.90
N VAL A 27 -7.00 -4.38 3.12
CA VAL A 27 -5.81 -3.59 2.74
C VAL A 27 -6.06 -2.12 3.07
N PRO A 28 -5.24 -1.47 3.92
CA PRO A 28 -5.47 -0.09 4.35
C PRO A 28 -5.57 0.91 3.19
N SER A 29 -4.63 0.89 2.26
CA SER A 29 -4.61 1.80 1.09
C SER A 29 -5.83 1.60 0.18
N ILE A 30 -6.26 0.36 -0.06
CA ILE A 30 -7.45 0.07 -0.87
C ILE A 30 -8.73 0.43 -0.10
N THR A 31 -8.74 0.27 1.22
CA THR A 31 -9.86 0.74 2.06
C THR A 31 -10.06 2.24 1.90
N GLU A 32 -8.99 3.03 1.94
CA GLU A 32 -9.05 4.47 1.69
C GLU A 32 -9.60 4.78 0.30
N ALA A 33 -9.13 4.07 -0.73
CA ALA A 33 -9.60 4.22 -2.10
C ALA A 33 -11.11 3.93 -2.24
N LEU A 34 -11.58 2.85 -1.62
CA LEU A 34 -12.99 2.48 -1.59
C LEU A 34 -13.84 3.49 -0.81
N ALA A 35 -13.37 3.89 0.38
CA ALA A 35 -14.07 4.86 1.22
C ALA A 35 -14.18 6.24 0.56
N THR A 36 -13.17 6.63 -0.25
CA THR A 36 -13.19 7.89 -1.00
C THR A 36 -14.11 7.83 -2.22
N THR A 37 -14.27 6.64 -2.82
CA THR A 37 -14.97 6.51 -4.11
C THR A 37 -16.39 5.98 -3.97
N CYS A 38 -16.62 4.99 -3.11
CA CYS A 38 -17.92 4.31 -2.94
C CYS A 38 -18.11 3.83 -1.48
N PRO A 39 -18.12 4.75 -0.50
CA PRO A 39 -18.21 4.39 0.93
C PRO A 39 -19.42 3.52 1.25
N GLU A 40 -20.53 3.69 0.53
CA GLU A 40 -21.77 2.92 0.70
C GLU A 40 -21.62 1.43 0.37
N ARG A 41 -20.57 1.04 -0.35
CA ARG A 41 -20.27 -0.37 -0.66
C ARG A 41 -19.36 -1.04 0.35
N LEU A 42 -18.64 -0.25 1.16
CA LEU A 42 -17.67 -0.77 2.12
C LEU A 42 -18.38 -1.20 3.40
N VAL A 43 -18.47 -2.51 3.63
CA VAL A 43 -19.19 -3.10 4.80
C VAL A 43 -18.25 -3.58 5.90
N GLY A 44 -16.96 -3.76 5.61
CA GLY A 44 -15.97 -4.20 6.58
C GLY A 44 -14.54 -3.84 6.18
N ALA A 45 -13.69 -3.64 7.18
CA ALA A 45 -12.27 -3.33 7.00
C ALA A 45 -11.44 -3.82 8.18
N THR A 46 -10.12 -3.95 8.00
CA THR A 46 -9.21 -4.33 9.10
C THR A 46 -9.05 -3.19 10.11
N ASP A 47 -8.50 -3.51 11.29
CA ASP A 47 -8.21 -2.53 12.34
C ASP A 47 -7.14 -1.50 11.90
N TRP A 48 -6.29 -1.88 10.94
CA TRP A 48 -5.23 -1.03 10.37
C TRP A 48 -5.73 -0.06 9.29
N CYS A 49 -6.98 -0.18 8.87
CA CYS A 49 -7.63 0.73 7.91
C CYS A 49 -8.06 2.01 8.63
N THR A 50 -7.11 2.88 8.94
CA THR A 50 -7.30 4.09 9.75
C THR A 50 -7.71 5.32 8.96
N HIS A 51 -7.74 5.23 7.63
CA HIS A 51 -8.12 6.34 6.74
C HIS A 51 -9.29 5.95 5.83
N PRO A 52 -10.25 6.89 5.65
CA PRO A 52 -10.36 8.16 6.40
C PRO A 52 -10.63 7.92 7.88
N SER A 53 -10.25 8.88 8.74
CA SER A 53 -10.30 8.73 10.20
C SER A 53 -11.72 8.60 10.77
N ASP A 54 -12.72 9.04 10.02
CA ASP A 54 -14.16 8.97 10.34
C ASP A 54 -14.85 7.73 9.74
N LEU A 55 -14.09 6.80 9.17
CA LEU A 55 -14.65 5.57 8.58
C LEU A 55 -15.33 4.69 9.62
N VAL A 56 -16.64 4.53 9.48
CA VAL A 56 -17.48 3.70 10.34
C VAL A 56 -17.91 2.45 9.57
N VAL A 57 -17.18 1.35 9.78
CA VAL A 57 -17.48 0.01 9.22
C VAL A 57 -17.17 -1.07 10.24
N GLN A 58 -17.71 -2.28 10.04
CA GLN A 58 -17.37 -3.43 10.89
C GLN A 58 -15.86 -3.72 10.80
N ARG A 59 -15.20 -3.86 11.95
CA ARG A 59 -13.79 -4.22 12.01
C ARG A 59 -13.61 -5.73 12.04
N VAL A 60 -12.65 -6.23 11.20
CA VAL A 60 -12.40 -7.66 11.01
C VAL A 60 -10.97 -8.06 11.42
N ARG A 61 -10.42 -7.42 12.44
CA ARG A 61 -9.04 -7.60 12.97
C ARG A 61 -7.94 -7.18 11.98
N GLY A 62 -6.75 -7.80 12.11
CA GLY A 62 -5.55 -7.38 11.38
C GLY A 62 -5.43 -7.96 9.97
N THR A 63 -4.56 -7.36 9.14
CA THR A 63 -4.29 -7.78 7.76
C THR A 63 -3.75 -9.22 7.68
N LYS A 64 -2.87 -9.60 8.62
CA LYS A 64 -2.26 -10.94 8.68
C LYS A 64 -3.06 -11.97 9.47
N ASN A 65 -4.12 -11.55 10.17
CA ASN A 65 -4.96 -12.42 11.01
C ASN A 65 -6.43 -11.94 11.01
N PRO A 66 -7.07 -11.81 9.84
CA PRO A 66 -8.44 -11.35 9.75
C PRO A 66 -9.42 -12.31 10.43
N ASP A 67 -10.51 -11.77 10.96
CA ASP A 67 -11.57 -12.57 11.54
C ASP A 67 -12.49 -13.11 10.41
N LEU A 68 -12.19 -14.30 9.93
CA LEU A 68 -12.94 -14.92 8.83
C LEU A 68 -14.42 -15.17 9.20
N ALA A 69 -14.75 -15.38 10.48
CA ALA A 69 -16.13 -15.55 10.91
C ALA A 69 -16.90 -14.21 10.81
N ALA A 70 -16.28 -13.12 11.25
CA ALA A 70 -16.85 -11.79 11.10
C ALA A 70 -17.01 -11.42 9.61
N ILE A 71 -16.03 -11.75 8.75
CA ILE A 71 -16.14 -11.52 7.31
C ILE A 71 -17.33 -12.28 6.72
N ARG A 72 -17.50 -13.58 7.03
CA ARG A 72 -18.66 -14.37 6.57
C ARG A 72 -19.99 -13.79 7.02
N ALA A 73 -20.07 -13.33 8.27
CA ALA A 73 -21.29 -12.75 8.85
C ALA A 73 -21.70 -11.44 8.15
N LEU A 74 -20.76 -10.77 7.49
CA LEU A 74 -21.03 -9.58 6.67
C LEU A 74 -21.63 -9.93 5.31
N GLU A 75 -21.65 -11.20 4.92
CA GLU A 75 -22.15 -11.68 3.61
C GLU A 75 -21.59 -10.82 2.45
N PRO A 76 -20.25 -10.68 2.33
CA PRO A 76 -19.67 -9.86 1.27
C PRO A 76 -19.84 -10.54 -0.08
N ASP A 77 -20.07 -9.75 -1.11
CA ASP A 77 -20.02 -10.19 -2.50
C ASP A 77 -18.64 -9.93 -3.14
N LEU A 78 -17.75 -9.28 -2.39
CA LEU A 78 -16.32 -9.12 -2.72
C LEU A 78 -15.50 -8.94 -1.45
N VAL A 79 -14.37 -9.65 -1.35
CA VAL A 79 -13.25 -9.34 -0.44
C VAL A 79 -12.08 -8.88 -1.28
N VAL A 80 -11.48 -7.72 -0.94
CA VAL A 80 -10.26 -7.23 -1.59
C VAL A 80 -9.07 -7.50 -0.68
N ALA A 81 -8.05 -8.12 -1.24
CA ALA A 81 -6.81 -8.49 -0.56
C ALA A 81 -5.59 -8.08 -1.39
N ASN A 82 -4.41 -8.11 -0.78
CA ASN A 82 -3.12 -7.89 -1.44
C ASN A 82 -2.19 -9.06 -1.12
N LYS A 83 -1.41 -9.49 -2.11
CA LYS A 83 -0.46 -10.61 -2.02
C LYS A 83 0.54 -10.45 -0.88
N GLU A 84 1.05 -9.24 -0.67
CA GLU A 84 2.06 -8.98 0.33
C GLU A 84 1.46 -8.80 1.74
N GLU A 85 0.28 -8.18 1.85
CA GLU A 85 -0.32 -7.85 3.14
C GLU A 85 -1.15 -8.98 3.74
N ASN A 86 -1.75 -9.84 2.93
CA ASN A 86 -2.64 -10.88 3.40
C ASN A 86 -2.03 -12.28 3.24
N ARG A 87 -2.45 -13.22 4.08
CA ARG A 87 -1.98 -14.61 4.00
C ARG A 87 -2.75 -15.35 2.92
N GLU A 88 -2.04 -16.05 2.05
CA GLU A 88 -2.63 -16.91 1.03
C GLU A 88 -3.62 -17.93 1.63
N LEU A 89 -3.29 -18.49 2.81
CA LEU A 89 -4.16 -19.43 3.51
C LEU A 89 -5.53 -18.83 3.83
N ASP A 90 -5.59 -17.57 4.26
CA ASP A 90 -6.85 -16.92 4.63
C ASP A 90 -7.67 -16.56 3.38
N VAL A 91 -7.00 -16.12 2.31
CA VAL A 91 -7.59 -15.94 0.98
C VAL A 91 -8.19 -17.26 0.47
N GLY A 92 -7.43 -18.36 0.55
CA GLY A 92 -7.89 -19.68 0.14
C GLY A 92 -9.11 -20.17 0.92
N ARG A 93 -9.17 -19.90 2.24
CA ARG A 93 -10.33 -20.24 3.08
C ARG A 93 -11.59 -19.46 2.68
N LEU A 94 -11.47 -18.16 2.43
CA LEU A 94 -12.59 -17.34 1.97
C LEU A 94 -13.10 -17.81 0.61
N ARG A 95 -12.21 -18.13 -0.32
CA ARG A 95 -12.58 -18.71 -1.64
C ARG A 95 -13.26 -20.07 -1.51
N ALA A 96 -12.78 -20.92 -0.59
CA ALA A 96 -13.40 -22.21 -0.32
C ALA A 96 -14.84 -22.09 0.27
N ASP A 97 -15.11 -20.99 0.97
CA ASP A 97 -16.46 -20.65 1.45
C ASP A 97 -17.36 -20.02 0.36
N GLY A 98 -16.88 -19.93 -0.88
CA GLY A 98 -17.61 -19.38 -2.02
C GLY A 98 -17.62 -17.84 -2.08
N ILE A 99 -16.80 -17.17 -1.27
CA ILE A 99 -16.69 -15.70 -1.27
C ILE A 99 -15.73 -15.28 -2.39
N PRO A 100 -16.13 -14.38 -3.31
CA PRO A 100 -15.22 -13.82 -4.30
C PRO A 100 -14.11 -13.02 -3.62
N VAL A 101 -12.84 -13.38 -3.88
CA VAL A 101 -11.68 -12.65 -3.36
C VAL A 101 -10.83 -12.16 -4.52
N TRP A 102 -10.70 -10.85 -4.65
CA TRP A 102 -9.83 -10.16 -5.59
C TRP A 102 -8.50 -9.85 -4.92
N VAL A 103 -7.42 -10.39 -5.45
CA VAL A 103 -6.07 -10.19 -4.90
C VAL A 103 -5.29 -9.25 -5.80
N THR A 104 -4.77 -8.17 -5.24
CA THR A 104 -3.84 -7.25 -5.92
C THR A 104 -2.40 -7.67 -5.70
N ASP A 105 -1.52 -7.42 -6.70
CA ASP A 105 -0.07 -7.60 -6.62
C ASP A 105 0.62 -6.31 -7.08
N ILE A 106 1.05 -5.48 -6.13
CA ILE A 106 1.47 -4.11 -6.36
C ILE A 106 2.92 -3.92 -5.93
N GLU A 107 3.80 -3.65 -6.91
CA GLU A 107 5.23 -3.43 -6.71
C GLU A 107 5.70 -2.07 -7.25
N THR A 108 4.89 -1.39 -8.07
CA THR A 108 5.22 -0.11 -8.69
C THR A 108 4.03 0.84 -8.67
N VAL A 109 4.30 2.14 -8.78
CA VAL A 109 3.22 3.15 -8.87
C VAL A 109 2.36 2.96 -10.11
N PRO A 110 2.89 2.76 -11.33
CA PRO A 110 2.04 2.45 -12.48
C PRO A 110 1.21 1.18 -12.28
N GLY A 111 1.82 0.11 -11.78
CA GLY A 111 1.11 -1.15 -11.49
C GLY A 111 -0.02 -0.96 -10.48
N ALA A 112 0.19 -0.13 -9.45
CA ALA A 112 -0.85 0.23 -8.50
C ALA A 112 -2.03 0.95 -9.16
N LEU A 113 -1.73 1.96 -9.99
CA LEU A 113 -2.76 2.73 -10.69
C LEU A 113 -3.55 1.87 -11.67
N ASP A 114 -2.88 0.96 -12.38
CA ASP A 114 -3.54 0.03 -13.32
C ASP A 114 -4.38 -1.01 -12.59
N SER A 115 -3.88 -1.60 -11.49
CA SER A 115 -4.62 -2.56 -10.66
C SER A 115 -5.88 -1.92 -10.05
N LEU A 116 -5.75 -0.70 -9.51
CA LEU A 116 -6.88 0.04 -8.94
C LEU A 116 -7.88 0.47 -10.02
N GLU A 117 -7.43 0.90 -11.19
CA GLU A 117 -8.33 1.21 -12.30
C GLU A 117 -9.18 -0.01 -12.67
N ARG A 118 -8.58 -1.19 -12.81
CA ARG A 118 -9.30 -2.45 -13.06
C ARG A 118 -10.31 -2.76 -11.95
N LEU A 119 -9.91 -2.60 -10.68
CA LEU A 119 -10.81 -2.81 -9.55
C LEU A 119 -12.06 -1.91 -9.67
N PHE A 120 -11.88 -0.62 -9.93
CA PHE A 120 -13.02 0.32 -10.00
C PHE A 120 -13.83 0.18 -11.28
N THR A 121 -13.19 0.03 -12.44
CA THR A 121 -13.88 0.05 -13.73
C THR A 121 -14.44 -1.31 -14.15
N GLU A 122 -13.68 -2.40 -13.96
CA GLU A 122 -14.07 -3.72 -14.43
C GLU A 122 -14.84 -4.50 -13.34
N VAL A 123 -14.32 -4.53 -12.09
CA VAL A 123 -14.92 -5.30 -11.01
C VAL A 123 -16.12 -4.57 -10.40
N LEU A 124 -15.93 -3.34 -9.96
CA LEU A 124 -16.98 -2.54 -9.31
C LEU A 124 -17.91 -1.83 -10.30
N GLN A 125 -17.50 -1.70 -11.56
CA GLN A 125 -18.22 -1.02 -12.64
C GLN A 125 -18.65 0.40 -12.29
N LEU A 126 -17.71 1.20 -11.74
CA LEU A 126 -17.96 2.58 -11.30
C LEU A 126 -17.35 3.64 -12.23
N GLY A 127 -16.52 3.26 -13.19
CA GLY A 127 -15.69 4.21 -13.93
C GLY A 127 -14.44 4.63 -13.16
N THR A 128 -13.58 5.43 -13.79
CA THR A 128 -12.29 5.86 -13.24
C THR A 128 -12.49 6.97 -12.20
N PRO A 129 -12.04 6.78 -10.94
CA PRO A 129 -12.14 7.81 -9.92
C PRO A 129 -11.27 9.04 -10.24
N GLY A 130 -11.74 10.26 -9.93
CA GLY A 130 -10.99 11.48 -10.22
C GLY A 130 -9.64 11.58 -9.50
N TRP A 131 -9.50 11.01 -8.28
CA TRP A 131 -8.21 10.93 -7.60
C TRP A 131 -7.22 10.02 -8.35
N LEU A 132 -7.70 8.98 -9.03
CA LEU A 132 -6.84 8.09 -9.82
C LEU A 132 -6.27 8.81 -11.05
N GLU A 133 -7.10 9.61 -11.74
CA GLU A 133 -6.64 10.47 -12.84
C GLU A 133 -5.59 11.48 -12.35
N SER A 134 -5.83 12.10 -11.20
CA SER A 134 -4.90 13.05 -10.58
C SER A 134 -3.57 12.39 -10.19
N ALA A 135 -3.62 11.21 -9.56
CA ALA A 135 -2.43 10.43 -9.23
C ALA A 135 -1.66 10.00 -10.49
N ARG A 136 -2.36 9.58 -11.54
CA ARG A 136 -1.76 9.22 -12.82
C ARG A 136 -1.06 10.40 -13.48
N ALA A 137 -1.66 11.60 -13.43
CA ALA A 137 -1.04 12.82 -13.93
C ALA A 137 0.22 13.21 -13.14
N GLU A 138 0.21 13.02 -11.81
CA GLU A 138 1.36 13.35 -10.92
C GLU A 138 2.51 12.37 -11.06
N TRP A 139 2.22 11.07 -11.22
CA TRP A 139 3.22 9.99 -11.13
C TRP A 139 3.53 9.29 -12.45
N GLY A 140 2.78 9.58 -13.52
CA GLY A 140 2.86 8.86 -14.81
C GLY A 140 4.05 9.23 -15.71
N GLY A 141 4.88 10.19 -15.30
CA GLY A 141 6.09 10.58 -16.04
C GLY A 141 7.20 9.54 -15.98
N PRO A 142 8.28 9.73 -16.77
CA PRO A 142 9.48 8.89 -16.67
C PRO A 142 10.12 9.02 -15.29
N VAL A 143 10.82 7.98 -14.86
CA VAL A 143 11.62 8.01 -13.63
C VAL A 143 12.76 9.02 -13.81
N PRO A 144 12.87 10.05 -12.95
CA PRO A 144 13.95 11.04 -13.05
C PRO A 144 15.32 10.43 -12.75
N GLU A 145 16.39 11.08 -13.22
CA GLU A 145 17.74 10.74 -12.76
C GLU A 145 17.87 11.00 -11.27
N PRO A 146 18.51 10.11 -10.51
CA PRO A 146 18.60 10.23 -9.07
C PRO A 146 19.51 11.38 -8.65
N SER A 147 19.03 12.22 -7.73
CA SER A 147 19.71 13.39 -7.20
C SER A 147 20.08 13.27 -5.71
N ILE A 148 19.47 12.35 -4.99
CA ILE A 148 19.66 12.15 -3.55
C ILE A 148 19.74 10.64 -3.28
N ASP A 149 20.70 10.24 -2.45
CA ASP A 149 20.81 8.90 -1.92
C ASP A 149 19.96 8.78 -0.66
N VAL A 150 19.05 7.81 -0.65
CA VAL A 150 18.18 7.57 0.50
C VAL A 150 18.24 6.12 0.95
N ALA A 151 17.95 5.90 2.24
CA ALA A 151 17.54 4.61 2.78
C ALA A 151 16.18 4.79 3.44
N VAL A 152 15.31 3.80 3.34
CA VAL A 152 13.99 3.84 4.00
C VAL A 152 13.99 2.80 5.11
N ALA A 153 14.02 3.23 6.36
CA ALA A 153 13.87 2.34 7.51
C ALA A 153 12.38 1.98 7.69
N ILE A 154 12.09 0.72 8.00
CA ILE A 154 10.74 0.25 8.26
C ILE A 154 10.56 -0.35 9.65
N TRP A 155 11.66 -0.66 10.34
CA TRP A 155 11.67 -1.20 11.69
C TRP A 155 13.02 -0.94 12.36
N ARG A 156 13.04 -0.92 13.70
CA ARG A 156 14.27 -0.89 14.51
C ARG A 156 14.22 -2.02 15.55
N ASP A 157 15.41 -2.44 16.00
CA ASP A 157 15.60 -3.48 17.01
C ASP A 157 15.00 -4.86 16.65
N PRO A 158 15.49 -5.50 15.57
CA PRO A 158 16.62 -5.14 14.69
C PRO A 158 16.22 -4.18 13.57
N TRP A 159 17.19 -3.44 13.01
CA TRP A 159 16.94 -2.57 11.87
C TRP A 159 16.54 -3.36 10.64
N MET A 160 15.47 -2.91 10.00
CA MET A 160 15.02 -3.38 8.69
C MET A 160 14.77 -2.20 7.78
N ALA A 161 15.02 -2.38 6.50
CA ALA A 161 14.88 -1.32 5.51
C ALA A 161 14.22 -1.81 4.22
N VAL A 162 13.79 -0.88 3.38
CA VAL A 162 13.27 -1.17 2.05
C VAL A 162 14.42 -1.55 1.12
N GLY A 163 14.35 -2.75 0.53
CA GLY A 163 15.26 -3.26 -0.47
C GLY A 163 14.73 -3.10 -1.89
N ARG A 164 14.86 -4.15 -2.70
CA ARG A 164 14.44 -4.19 -4.11
C ARG A 164 12.95 -4.53 -4.28
N ASP A 165 12.43 -4.29 -5.48
CA ASP A 165 11.15 -4.80 -5.99
C ASP A 165 9.97 -4.50 -5.03
N THR A 166 9.90 -3.26 -4.53
CA THR A 166 8.85 -2.80 -3.63
C THR A 166 8.17 -1.55 -4.17
N PHE A 167 6.88 -1.38 -3.86
CA PHE A 167 6.15 -0.16 -4.18
C PHE A 167 6.87 1.10 -3.64
N THR A 168 7.32 1.07 -2.39
CA THR A 168 8.08 2.16 -1.78
C THR A 168 9.37 2.47 -2.53
N GLY A 169 10.06 1.44 -3.03
CA GLY A 169 11.25 1.60 -3.86
C GLY A 169 10.96 2.33 -5.18
N ASP A 170 9.83 2.03 -5.83
CA ASP A 170 9.40 2.73 -7.05
C ASP A 170 8.96 4.19 -6.76
N VAL A 171 8.27 4.44 -5.64
CA VAL A 171 7.95 5.81 -5.17
C VAL A 171 9.23 6.62 -5.00
N VAL A 172 10.23 6.07 -4.29
CA VAL A 172 11.54 6.69 -4.07
C VAL A 172 12.22 7.02 -5.41
N ALA A 173 12.25 6.06 -6.34
CA ALA A 173 12.83 6.28 -7.66
C ALA A 173 12.10 7.38 -8.44
N ARG A 174 10.76 7.42 -8.39
CA ARG A 174 9.94 8.44 -9.07
C ARG A 174 10.05 9.83 -8.45
N LEU A 175 10.51 9.91 -7.19
CA LEU A 175 10.88 11.18 -6.57
C LEU A 175 12.24 11.71 -7.05
N GLY A 176 12.99 10.94 -7.86
CA GLY A 176 14.35 11.24 -8.27
C GLY A 176 15.37 10.97 -7.14
N TRP A 177 15.11 9.96 -6.33
CA TRP A 177 16.00 9.51 -5.27
C TRP A 177 16.49 8.09 -5.55
N ARG A 178 17.69 7.77 -5.08
CA ARG A 178 18.26 6.44 -5.19
C ARG A 178 18.19 5.71 -3.85
N ASN A 179 17.41 4.64 -3.77
CA ASN A 179 17.47 3.75 -2.62
C ASN A 179 18.82 3.02 -2.62
N VAL A 180 19.65 3.26 -1.61
CA VAL A 180 20.99 2.66 -1.48
C VAL A 180 20.96 1.15 -1.28
N LEU A 181 19.80 0.59 -0.94
CA LEU A 181 19.55 -0.84 -0.76
C LEU A 181 18.78 -1.48 -1.93
N ALA A 182 18.56 -0.77 -3.04
CA ALA A 182 17.85 -1.30 -4.21
C ALA A 182 18.50 -2.57 -4.81
N GLY A 183 19.80 -2.78 -4.58
CA GLY A 183 20.52 -3.99 -4.99
C GLY A 183 20.46 -5.16 -4.01
N SER A 184 19.73 -5.04 -2.90
CA SER A 184 19.56 -6.13 -1.93
C SER A 184 18.95 -7.38 -2.59
N SER A 185 19.29 -8.57 -2.10
CA SER A 185 18.63 -9.83 -2.49
C SER A 185 17.22 -9.96 -1.91
N GLU A 186 16.91 -9.21 -0.87
CA GLU A 186 15.64 -9.23 -0.15
C GLU A 186 14.84 -7.95 -0.38
N ARG A 187 13.52 -8.04 -0.30
CA ARG A 187 12.60 -6.90 -0.39
C ARG A 187 12.66 -6.02 0.87
N TYR A 188 12.84 -6.64 2.02
CA TYR A 188 12.92 -6.01 3.34
C TYR A 188 14.07 -6.62 4.13
N PRO A 189 15.33 -6.28 3.77
CA PRO A 189 16.50 -6.83 4.44
C PRO A 189 16.61 -6.38 5.90
N HIS A 190 17.08 -7.29 6.74
CA HIS A 190 17.72 -6.91 7.98
C HIS A 190 19.06 -6.27 7.68
N VAL A 191 19.37 -5.16 8.34
CA VAL A 191 20.59 -4.37 8.07
C VAL A 191 21.27 -3.99 9.38
N GLU A 192 22.58 -3.82 9.34
CA GLU A 192 23.30 -3.18 10.42
C GLU A 192 23.11 -1.65 10.33
N LEU A 193 23.07 -0.97 11.49
CA LEU A 193 22.89 0.48 11.51
C LEU A 193 23.95 1.20 10.64
N ALA A 194 25.17 0.69 10.63
CA ALA A 194 26.29 1.24 9.85
C ALA A 194 26.03 1.18 8.32
N ASP A 195 25.15 0.32 7.84
CA ASP A 195 24.77 0.26 6.43
C ASP A 195 23.89 1.44 6.04
N LEU A 196 23.15 2.00 7.01
CA LEU A 196 22.27 3.15 6.84
C LEU A 196 22.96 4.45 7.22
N ASP A 197 23.76 4.46 8.31
CA ASP A 197 24.41 5.66 8.87
C ASP A 197 25.69 6.04 8.10
N ARG A 198 25.50 6.57 6.88
CA ARG A 198 26.59 6.93 5.97
C ARG A 198 26.49 8.38 5.53
N ASP A 199 27.67 9.01 5.32
CA ASP A 199 27.73 10.37 4.80
C ASP A 199 27.07 10.48 3.42
N GLY A 200 26.29 11.51 3.22
CA GLY A 200 25.58 11.78 1.96
C GLY A 200 24.27 11.00 1.78
N VAL A 201 23.92 10.11 2.70
CA VAL A 201 22.63 9.41 2.71
C VAL A 201 21.61 10.16 3.55
N VAL A 202 20.36 10.19 3.11
CA VAL A 202 19.21 10.61 3.90
C VAL A 202 18.41 9.39 4.31
N VAL A 203 18.30 9.12 5.61
CA VAL A 203 17.49 8.04 6.12
C VAL A 203 16.06 8.54 6.34
N LEU A 204 15.13 7.98 5.57
CA LEU A 204 13.71 8.24 5.73
C LEU A 204 13.18 7.39 6.88
N LEU A 205 12.55 8.05 7.83
CA LEU A 205 11.97 7.46 9.03
C LEU A 205 10.45 7.68 9.00
N PRO A 206 9.69 6.74 8.43
CA PRO A 206 8.24 6.85 8.33
C PRO A 206 7.56 6.60 9.68
N ASP A 207 6.35 7.16 9.86
CA ASP A 207 5.51 6.96 11.04
C ASP A 207 4.72 5.64 11.03
N GLU A 208 4.94 4.80 10.01
CA GLU A 208 4.42 3.42 9.90
C GLU A 208 5.28 2.56 8.95
N PRO A 209 5.35 1.23 9.11
CA PRO A 209 4.70 0.40 10.13
C PRO A 209 5.31 0.55 11.53
N TYR A 210 6.61 0.93 11.65
CA TYR A 210 7.19 1.37 12.92
C TYR A 210 6.95 2.87 13.07
N VAL A 211 6.52 3.30 14.26
CA VAL A 211 6.21 4.71 14.51
C VAL A 211 7.49 5.44 14.88
N PHE A 212 8.29 5.83 13.86
CA PHE A 212 9.41 6.73 14.10
C PHE A 212 8.92 8.12 14.48
N GLY A 213 9.66 8.77 15.37
CA GLY A 213 9.33 10.10 15.88
C GLY A 213 10.59 10.94 16.16
N PRO A 214 10.42 12.19 16.62
CA PRO A 214 11.56 13.08 16.88
C PRO A 214 12.58 12.53 17.88
N ASP A 215 12.11 11.74 18.86
CA ASP A 215 12.92 11.18 19.95
C ASP A 215 13.16 9.67 19.79
N ASP A 216 12.68 9.06 18.70
CA ASP A 216 12.82 7.63 18.43
C ASP A 216 13.10 7.39 16.95
N GLY A 217 14.36 7.13 16.63
CA GLY A 217 14.88 6.90 15.29
C GLY A 217 16.04 7.84 14.94
N PRO A 218 15.84 9.18 14.88
CA PRO A 218 16.91 10.10 14.51
C PRO A 218 18.16 10.02 15.39
N GLU A 219 17.99 9.77 16.69
CA GLU A 219 19.09 9.70 17.68
C GLU A 219 20.09 8.56 17.41
N ALA A 220 19.68 7.56 16.62
CA ALA A 220 20.57 6.44 16.26
C ALA A 220 21.62 6.83 15.20
N PHE A 221 21.37 7.90 14.44
CA PHE A 221 22.20 8.30 13.31
C PHE A 221 23.15 9.44 13.67
N THR A 222 24.42 9.29 13.30
CA THR A 222 25.48 10.26 13.61
C THR A 222 26.14 10.85 12.36
N ARG A 223 25.99 10.20 11.22
CA ARG A 223 26.61 10.56 9.94
C ARG A 223 25.57 10.87 8.87
N ALA A 224 24.56 10.01 8.75
CA ALA A 224 23.45 10.21 7.83
C ALA A 224 22.52 11.31 8.34
N ARG A 225 21.98 12.09 7.43
CA ARG A 225 20.86 12.97 7.73
C ARG A 225 19.58 12.14 7.84
N THR A 226 18.71 12.46 8.77
CA THR A 226 17.40 11.81 8.90
C THR A 226 16.28 12.73 8.45
N ALA A 227 15.18 12.15 7.95
CA ALA A 227 13.96 12.87 7.65
C ALA A 227 12.75 12.03 8.13
N LEU A 228 11.97 12.61 9.04
CA LEU A 228 10.67 12.06 9.42
C LEU A 228 9.70 12.29 8.27
N VAL A 229 9.03 11.24 7.82
CA VAL A 229 8.12 11.28 6.68
C VAL A 229 6.81 10.57 7.01
N SER A 230 5.73 10.95 6.31
CA SER A 230 4.50 10.18 6.42
C SER A 230 4.64 8.83 5.73
N GLY A 231 4.54 7.76 6.50
CA GLY A 231 4.51 6.39 5.98
C GLY A 231 3.36 6.18 5.02
N ARG A 232 2.17 6.71 5.33
CA ARG A 232 1.02 6.65 4.43
C ARG A 232 1.32 7.25 3.05
N LEU A 233 1.99 8.40 2.96
CA LEU A 233 2.35 9.01 1.66
C LEU A 233 3.44 8.23 0.92
N LEU A 234 4.26 7.48 1.64
CA LEU A 234 5.40 6.75 1.10
C LEU A 234 5.04 5.29 0.72
N THR A 235 4.09 4.68 1.42
CA THR A 235 3.82 3.24 1.31
C THR A 235 2.42 2.88 0.80
N TRP A 236 1.45 3.81 0.87
CA TRP A 236 0.08 3.52 0.44
C TRP A 236 -0.12 3.88 -1.03
N TYR A 237 -0.84 3.03 -1.73
CA TYR A 237 -1.27 3.23 -3.12
C TYR A 237 -2.77 3.52 -3.15
N GLY A 238 -3.14 4.69 -3.69
CA GLY A 238 -4.53 5.15 -3.72
C GLY A 238 -4.64 6.68 -3.67
N PRO A 239 -5.69 7.22 -3.06
CA PRO A 239 -5.89 8.68 -2.91
C PRO A 239 -4.71 9.40 -2.24
N SER A 240 -3.99 8.70 -1.34
CA SER A 240 -2.79 9.23 -0.68
C SER A 240 -1.66 9.63 -1.63
N LEU A 241 -1.64 9.10 -2.86
CA LEU A 241 -0.65 9.46 -3.87
C LEU A 241 -0.82 10.91 -4.39
N VAL A 242 -2.04 11.47 -4.30
CA VAL A 242 -2.30 12.83 -4.75
C VAL A 242 -1.66 13.82 -3.77
N GLY A 243 -0.71 14.61 -4.27
CA GLY A 243 0.07 15.56 -3.47
C GLY A 243 1.24 14.93 -2.69
N ALA A 244 1.40 13.60 -2.71
CA ALA A 244 2.47 12.92 -1.96
C ALA A 244 3.86 13.30 -2.45
N ARG A 245 4.05 13.49 -3.76
CA ARG A 245 5.33 13.92 -4.33
C ARG A 245 5.84 15.24 -3.72
N ALA A 246 4.98 16.24 -3.64
CA ALA A 246 5.35 17.54 -3.07
C ALA A 246 5.63 17.44 -1.57
N ALA A 247 4.79 16.73 -0.82
CA ALA A 247 4.92 16.58 0.63
C ALA A 247 6.19 15.81 1.03
N LEU A 248 6.48 14.68 0.36
CA LEU A 248 7.69 13.89 0.62
C LEU A 248 8.95 14.67 0.22
N SER A 249 8.93 15.39 -0.92
CA SER A 249 10.07 16.21 -1.33
C SER A 249 10.34 17.32 -0.33
N ALA A 250 9.32 18.00 0.18
CA ALA A 250 9.47 19.03 1.20
C ALA A 250 10.09 18.48 2.50
N ALA A 251 9.67 17.29 2.96
CA ALA A 251 10.21 16.66 4.17
C ALA A 251 11.70 16.28 4.04
N VAL A 252 12.17 16.02 2.83
CA VAL A 252 13.58 15.63 2.57
C VAL A 252 14.47 16.83 2.28
N THR A 253 13.94 17.93 1.72
CA THR A 253 14.75 19.11 1.33
C THR A 253 14.72 20.24 2.35
N GLY A 254 13.76 20.24 3.28
CA GLY A 254 13.66 21.20 4.40
C GLY A 254 14.55 20.78 5.53
#